data_5ce7e3204ad12fb931cca046aaaaee37
#
_entry.id   5ce7e3204ad12fb931cca046aaaaee37
#
_cell.length_a   1.000
_cell.length_b   1.000
_cell.length_c   1.000
_cell.angle_alpha   90.00
_cell.angle_beta   90.00
_cell.angle_gamma   90.00
#
_symmetry.space_group_name_H-M   'P 1'
#
loop_
_entity.id
_entity.type
_entity.pdbx_description
1 polymer ?
#
loop_
_entity_poly.entity_id
_entity_poly.type
_entity_poly.pdbx_seq_one_letter_code
_entity_poly.pdbx_strand_id
1 'polypeptide(L)'
;SFGVAPRINACGRMGHEKEALELFLTDSKDEAERITHNLNEYNQERQEIEKRIFNEAQKMMEDPEQQKLPCIVLGGENWHHGVIGIVSSKITEMYFKPSVLLCYEDDLARGSGRSIPGFDLHEALEKCSTYIKQFGGHSMAIGITIEKDNFKKFKQEFEEYAEKSNISSIVPVIKIDEKVQLQDISIKDIKDLELLEPFGEGNKMPLFQISNLKITSIRTLSEGKHLKAMLQDENKYIDTIGFNLGNISSEYAIGSKVDVVGNLEINSYKGMENIQINLKDMRHSIS
;
A
#
# COMPACT_ATOMS: atom_id res chain seq x y z
N SER A 1 11.62 -9.70 -9.95
CA SER A 1 10.14 -9.84 -9.86
C SER A 1 9.41 -8.57 -10.32
N PHE A 2 9.90 -7.37 -9.99
CA PHE A 2 9.22 -6.08 -10.30
C PHE A 2 9.07 -5.75 -11.81
N GLY A 3 9.84 -6.39 -12.68
CA GLY A 3 9.69 -6.24 -14.14
C GLY A 3 8.56 -7.08 -14.71
N VAL A 4 8.50 -8.37 -14.43
CA VAL A 4 7.63 -9.35 -15.08
C VAL A 4 6.29 -9.53 -14.34
N ALA A 5 6.33 -9.77 -13.03
CA ALA A 5 5.14 -10.11 -12.25
C ALA A 5 3.99 -9.07 -12.34
N PRO A 6 4.22 -7.74 -12.32
CA PRO A 6 3.14 -6.77 -12.47
C PRO A 6 2.40 -6.88 -13.82
N ARG A 7 3.09 -7.25 -14.89
CA ARG A 7 2.53 -7.40 -16.24
C ARG A 7 1.66 -8.64 -16.34
N ILE A 8 2.15 -9.77 -15.81
CA ILE A 8 1.36 -11.01 -15.72
C ILE A 8 0.11 -10.80 -14.87
N ASN A 9 0.25 -10.16 -13.71
CA ASN A 9 -0.90 -9.85 -12.85
C ASN A 9 -1.90 -8.92 -13.53
N ALA A 10 -1.43 -7.95 -14.34
CA ALA A 10 -2.30 -7.08 -15.11
C ALA A 10 -3.13 -7.86 -16.14
N CYS A 11 -2.54 -8.82 -16.84
CA CYS A 11 -3.28 -9.70 -17.76
C CYS A 11 -4.50 -10.34 -17.10
N GLY A 12 -4.31 -10.98 -15.94
CA GLY A 12 -5.42 -11.63 -15.24
C GLY A 12 -6.49 -10.64 -14.76
N ARG A 13 -6.08 -9.41 -14.39
CA ARG A 13 -7.03 -8.37 -13.95
C ARG A 13 -7.81 -7.76 -15.10
N MET A 14 -7.22 -7.72 -16.29
CA MET A 14 -7.82 -7.15 -17.52
C MET A 14 -8.54 -8.20 -18.38
N GLY A 15 -8.59 -9.48 -17.94
CA GLY A 15 -9.29 -10.56 -18.65
C GLY A 15 -8.49 -11.20 -19.77
N HIS A 16 -7.17 -11.08 -19.76
CA HIS A 16 -6.24 -11.59 -20.79
C HIS A 16 -5.27 -12.65 -20.24
N GLU A 17 -5.67 -13.41 -19.21
CA GLU A 17 -4.82 -14.39 -18.51
C GLU A 17 -4.21 -15.45 -19.42
N LYS A 18 -4.88 -15.77 -20.54
CA LYS A 18 -4.40 -16.76 -21.51
C LYS A 18 -3.11 -16.31 -22.20
N GLU A 19 -3.00 -15.03 -22.54
CA GLU A 19 -1.78 -14.51 -23.18
C GLU A 19 -0.56 -14.58 -22.23
N ALA A 20 -0.78 -14.39 -20.93
CA ALA A 20 0.29 -14.58 -19.95
C ALA A 20 0.77 -16.02 -19.90
N LEU A 21 -0.13 -17.01 -20.04
CA LEU A 21 0.23 -18.42 -20.12
C LEU A 21 0.97 -18.73 -21.43
N GLU A 22 0.48 -18.22 -22.56
CA GLU A 22 1.09 -18.41 -23.88
C GLU A 22 2.54 -17.91 -23.91
N LEU A 23 2.85 -16.79 -23.24
CA LEU A 23 4.21 -16.28 -23.13
C LEU A 23 5.20 -17.30 -22.55
N PHE A 24 4.74 -18.13 -21.60
CA PHE A 24 5.59 -19.17 -20.98
C PHE A 24 5.66 -20.48 -21.79
N LEU A 25 4.77 -20.67 -22.76
CA LEU A 25 4.66 -21.89 -23.53
C LEU A 25 5.23 -21.77 -24.95
N THR A 26 5.35 -20.55 -25.48
CA THR A 26 5.81 -20.36 -26.86
C THR A 26 7.33 -20.53 -26.99
N ASP A 27 7.73 -21.25 -28.04
CA ASP A 27 9.14 -21.35 -28.50
C ASP A 27 9.45 -20.29 -29.57
N SER A 28 8.47 -19.54 -30.05
CA SER A 28 8.64 -18.49 -31.06
C SER A 28 9.04 -17.17 -30.44
N LYS A 29 10.22 -16.66 -30.84
CA LYS A 29 10.70 -15.36 -30.40
C LYS A 29 9.77 -14.22 -30.83
N ASP A 30 9.28 -14.24 -32.07
CA ASP A 30 8.41 -13.20 -32.61
C ASP A 30 7.07 -13.16 -31.84
N GLU A 31 6.53 -14.34 -31.49
CA GLU A 31 5.33 -14.43 -30.68
C GLU A 31 5.57 -13.96 -29.25
N ALA A 32 6.67 -14.33 -28.62
CA ALA A 32 7.05 -13.84 -27.29
C ALA A 32 7.20 -12.32 -27.24
N GLU A 33 7.81 -11.71 -28.28
CA GLU A 33 7.90 -10.26 -28.40
C GLU A 33 6.53 -9.59 -28.55
N ARG A 34 5.66 -10.13 -29.39
CA ARG A 34 4.28 -9.64 -29.55
C ARG A 34 3.50 -9.70 -28.26
N ILE A 35 3.51 -10.85 -27.58
CA ILE A 35 2.81 -11.00 -26.30
C ILE A 35 3.37 -10.05 -25.24
N THR A 36 4.69 -9.92 -25.15
CA THR A 36 5.33 -8.99 -24.20
C THR A 36 4.89 -7.55 -24.42
N HIS A 37 4.70 -7.14 -25.68
CA HIS A 37 4.15 -5.83 -26.02
C HIS A 37 2.72 -5.67 -25.45
N ASN A 38 1.83 -6.61 -25.72
CA ASN A 38 0.46 -6.61 -25.21
C ASN A 38 0.43 -6.57 -23.66
N LEU A 39 1.28 -7.36 -22.99
CA LEU A 39 1.36 -7.36 -21.53
C LEU A 39 1.76 -5.99 -20.95
N ASN A 40 2.61 -5.24 -21.66
CA ASN A 40 2.95 -3.88 -21.27
C ASN A 40 1.76 -2.93 -21.43
N GLU A 41 1.01 -3.03 -22.52
CA GLU A 41 -0.20 -2.23 -22.76
C GLU A 41 -1.27 -2.50 -21.69
N TYR A 42 -1.58 -3.77 -21.40
CA TYR A 42 -2.52 -4.14 -20.33
C TYR A 42 -2.10 -3.62 -18.96
N ASN A 43 -0.79 -3.65 -18.67
CA ASN A 43 -0.31 -3.10 -17.41
C ASN A 43 -0.42 -1.57 -17.36
N GLN A 44 -0.22 -0.87 -18.47
CA GLN A 44 -0.42 0.57 -18.55
C GLN A 44 -1.89 0.92 -18.39
N GLU A 45 -2.78 0.26 -19.13
CA GLU A 45 -4.23 0.44 -19.02
C GLU A 45 -4.72 0.19 -17.58
N ARG A 46 -4.28 -0.91 -16.96
CA ARG A 46 -4.60 -1.19 -15.56
C ARG A 46 -4.15 -0.05 -14.64
N GLN A 47 -2.95 0.53 -14.84
CA GLN A 47 -2.45 1.66 -14.04
C GLN A 47 -3.28 2.93 -14.24
N GLU A 48 -3.73 3.22 -15.44
CA GLU A 48 -4.59 4.36 -15.75
C GLU A 48 -5.97 4.22 -15.10
N ILE A 49 -6.58 3.04 -15.19
CA ILE A 49 -7.85 2.71 -14.52
C ILE A 49 -7.69 2.82 -13.00
N GLU A 50 -6.62 2.25 -12.44
CA GLU A 50 -6.32 2.30 -11.01
C GLU A 50 -6.20 3.74 -10.51
N LYS A 51 -5.45 4.59 -11.23
CA LYS A 51 -5.27 6.01 -10.90
C LYS A 51 -6.60 6.77 -10.94
N ARG A 52 -7.43 6.51 -11.95
CA ARG A 52 -8.75 7.13 -12.09
C ARG A 52 -9.65 6.76 -10.91
N ILE A 53 -9.82 5.46 -10.64
CA ILE A 53 -10.66 4.98 -9.53
C ILE A 53 -10.16 5.51 -8.18
N PHE A 54 -8.85 5.51 -7.97
CA PHE A 54 -8.25 6.02 -6.74
C PHE A 54 -8.55 7.51 -6.53
N ASN A 55 -8.41 8.34 -7.56
CA ASN A 55 -8.71 9.77 -7.49
C ASN A 55 -10.21 10.02 -7.22
N GLU A 56 -11.10 9.25 -7.85
CA GLU A 56 -12.54 9.33 -7.59
C GLU A 56 -12.87 8.94 -6.14
N ALA A 57 -12.29 7.84 -5.65
CA ALA A 57 -12.48 7.40 -4.27
C ALA A 57 -11.92 8.44 -3.27
N GLN A 58 -10.75 9.03 -3.53
CA GLN A 58 -10.22 10.10 -2.70
C GLN A 58 -11.13 11.32 -2.66
N LYS A 59 -11.69 11.73 -3.80
CA LYS A 59 -12.63 12.85 -3.86
C LYS A 59 -13.91 12.56 -3.03
N MET A 60 -14.41 11.32 -3.03
CA MET A 60 -15.51 10.93 -2.17
C MET A 60 -15.14 11.00 -0.68
N MET A 61 -13.88 10.74 -0.34
CA MET A 61 -13.36 10.84 1.02
C MET A 61 -13.03 12.28 1.47
N GLU A 62 -13.15 13.28 0.59
CA GLU A 62 -13.07 14.70 0.98
C GLU A 62 -14.29 15.15 1.79
N ASP A 63 -15.42 14.43 1.71
CA ASP A 63 -16.60 14.67 2.53
C ASP A 63 -16.27 14.41 4.01
N PRO A 64 -16.40 15.43 4.90
CA PRO A 64 -16.12 15.28 6.32
C PRO A 64 -16.97 14.20 7.01
N GLU A 65 -18.17 13.93 6.53
CA GLU A 65 -19.04 12.89 7.10
C GLU A 65 -18.48 11.49 6.78
N GLN A 66 -17.96 11.27 5.56
CA GLN A 66 -17.29 10.01 5.22
C GLN A 66 -16.01 9.78 6.06
N GLN A 67 -15.28 10.87 6.35
CA GLN A 67 -14.05 10.78 7.15
C GLN A 67 -14.31 10.39 8.61
N LYS A 68 -15.48 10.71 9.16
CA LYS A 68 -15.86 10.35 10.54
C LYS A 68 -16.22 8.88 10.70
N LEU A 69 -16.64 8.21 9.61
CA LEU A 69 -17.08 6.83 9.67
C LEU A 69 -15.91 5.88 10.02
N PRO A 70 -16.18 4.82 10.79
CA PRO A 70 -15.14 3.86 11.22
C PRO A 70 -14.62 3.00 10.08
N CYS A 71 -15.33 2.92 8.96
CA CYS A 71 -14.99 2.14 7.78
C CYS A 71 -15.30 2.92 6.50
N ILE A 72 -14.88 2.41 5.35
CA ILE A 72 -15.04 3.04 4.05
C ILE A 72 -15.84 2.11 3.14
N VAL A 73 -17.05 2.52 2.75
CA VAL A 73 -17.87 1.80 1.77
C VAL A 73 -18.23 2.75 0.63
N LEU A 74 -17.59 2.56 -0.53
CA LEU A 74 -17.78 3.39 -1.71
C LEU A 74 -18.22 2.56 -2.90
N GLY A 75 -19.00 3.16 -3.77
CA GLY A 75 -19.40 2.56 -5.04
C GLY A 75 -19.28 3.54 -6.19
N GLY A 76 -18.84 3.08 -7.34
CA GLY A 76 -18.65 3.92 -8.51
C GLY A 76 -19.17 3.29 -9.79
N GLU A 77 -19.71 4.16 -10.67
CA GLU A 77 -20.02 3.81 -12.06
C GLU A 77 -18.71 3.72 -12.85
N ASN A 78 -18.65 2.80 -13.81
CA ASN A 78 -17.46 2.60 -14.66
C ASN A 78 -16.16 2.26 -13.91
N TRP A 79 -16.24 1.82 -12.67
CA TRP A 79 -15.11 1.19 -12.00
C TRP A 79 -14.87 -0.20 -12.56
N HIS A 80 -13.67 -0.72 -12.46
CA HIS A 80 -13.30 -2.02 -13.02
C HIS A 80 -13.12 -3.05 -11.90
N HIS A 81 -13.91 -4.14 -11.90
CA HIS A 81 -13.88 -5.13 -10.82
C HIS A 81 -12.50 -5.78 -10.61
N GLY A 82 -11.71 -6.02 -11.68
CA GLY A 82 -10.35 -6.56 -11.56
C GLY A 82 -9.34 -5.59 -10.93
N VAL A 83 -9.68 -4.29 -10.83
CA VAL A 83 -8.76 -3.24 -10.36
C VAL A 83 -9.17 -2.69 -8.99
N ILE A 84 -10.46 -2.68 -8.64
CA ILE A 84 -10.93 -2.10 -7.36
C ILE A 84 -10.27 -2.71 -6.13
N GLY A 85 -9.85 -3.98 -6.17
CA GLY A 85 -9.13 -4.61 -5.06
C GLY A 85 -7.76 -3.98 -4.77
N ILE A 86 -7.07 -3.45 -5.81
CA ILE A 86 -5.82 -2.71 -5.63
C ILE A 86 -6.13 -1.34 -4.99
N VAL A 87 -7.18 -0.69 -5.47
CA VAL A 87 -7.58 0.62 -4.93
C VAL A 87 -8.06 0.49 -3.49
N SER A 88 -8.84 -0.55 -3.17
CA SER A 88 -9.26 -0.85 -1.79
C SER A 88 -8.06 -0.98 -0.86
N SER A 89 -6.99 -1.71 -1.28
CA SER A 89 -5.75 -1.80 -0.49
C SER A 89 -5.15 -0.42 -0.22
N LYS A 90 -5.02 0.43 -1.26
CA LYS A 90 -4.44 1.77 -1.12
C LYS A 90 -5.29 2.70 -0.23
N ILE A 91 -6.62 2.62 -0.33
CA ILE A 91 -7.54 3.40 0.49
C ILE A 91 -7.45 2.94 1.95
N THR A 92 -7.45 1.61 2.19
CA THR A 92 -7.27 1.06 3.54
C THR A 92 -5.94 1.48 4.17
N GLU A 93 -4.84 1.42 3.42
CA GLU A 93 -3.52 1.87 3.90
C GLU A 93 -3.49 3.37 4.20
N MET A 94 -4.06 4.20 3.32
CA MET A 94 -4.04 5.65 3.45
C MET A 94 -4.83 6.16 4.65
N TYR A 95 -6.02 5.60 4.87
CA TYR A 95 -6.94 6.06 5.93
C TYR A 95 -6.88 5.20 7.20
N PHE A 96 -6.16 4.09 7.16
CA PHE A 96 -6.11 3.06 8.20
C PHE A 96 -7.51 2.65 8.66
N LYS A 97 -8.39 2.36 7.69
CA LYS A 97 -9.77 1.92 7.92
C LYS A 97 -10.09 0.72 7.03
N PRO A 98 -10.90 -0.24 7.50
CA PRO A 98 -11.43 -1.27 6.62
C PRO A 98 -12.19 -0.62 5.46
N SER A 99 -11.99 -1.12 4.24
CA SER A 99 -12.66 -0.58 3.07
C SER A 99 -13.33 -1.66 2.23
N VAL A 100 -14.50 -1.34 1.67
CA VAL A 100 -15.20 -2.11 0.65
C VAL A 100 -15.51 -1.19 -0.51
N LEU A 101 -14.91 -1.47 -1.68
CA LEU A 101 -15.16 -0.73 -2.92
C LEU A 101 -15.99 -1.59 -3.86
N LEU A 102 -17.03 -1.01 -4.46
CA LEU A 102 -17.95 -1.70 -5.38
C LEU A 102 -17.99 -1.02 -6.74
N CYS A 103 -17.95 -1.80 -7.81
CA CYS A 103 -18.26 -1.35 -9.16
C CYS A 103 -19.69 -1.75 -9.52
N TYR A 104 -20.43 -0.84 -10.13
CA TYR A 104 -21.78 -1.11 -10.61
C TYR A 104 -21.73 -1.71 -12.00
N GLU A 105 -22.35 -2.89 -12.15
CA GLU A 105 -22.48 -3.64 -13.41
C GLU A 105 -23.95 -4.07 -13.55
N ASP A 106 -24.67 -3.40 -14.41
CA ASP A 106 -26.13 -3.58 -14.59
C ASP A 106 -26.88 -3.47 -13.24
N ASP A 107 -27.57 -4.54 -12.85
CA ASP A 107 -28.34 -4.62 -11.60
C ASP A 107 -27.49 -5.08 -10.39
N LEU A 108 -26.22 -5.35 -10.61
CA LEU A 108 -25.30 -5.85 -9.58
C LEU A 108 -24.24 -4.80 -9.21
N ALA A 109 -23.75 -4.91 -8.00
CA ALA A 109 -22.53 -4.25 -7.56
C ALA A 109 -21.54 -5.32 -7.09
N ARG A 110 -20.40 -5.41 -7.79
CA ARG A 110 -19.30 -6.32 -7.46
C ARG A 110 -18.22 -5.55 -6.74
N GLY A 111 -17.72 -6.10 -5.64
CA GLY A 111 -16.80 -5.40 -4.77
C GLY A 111 -15.61 -6.21 -4.32
N SER A 112 -14.65 -5.48 -3.82
CA SER A 112 -13.51 -6.03 -3.11
C SER A 112 -13.25 -5.21 -1.85
N GLY A 113 -13.00 -5.89 -0.74
CA GLY A 113 -12.69 -5.25 0.54
C GLY A 113 -11.30 -5.60 1.04
N ARG A 114 -10.76 -4.69 1.84
CA ARG A 114 -9.51 -4.86 2.57
C ARG A 114 -9.70 -4.40 4.01
N SER A 115 -8.98 -5.07 4.92
CA SER A 115 -9.06 -4.80 6.34
C SER A 115 -7.78 -4.24 6.93
N ILE A 116 -7.90 -3.83 8.17
CA ILE A 116 -6.79 -3.49 9.07
C ILE A 116 -6.63 -4.59 10.14
N PRO A 117 -5.46 -4.77 10.74
CA PRO A 117 -5.29 -5.67 11.87
C PRO A 117 -6.28 -5.36 12.99
N GLY A 118 -6.97 -6.40 13.47
CA GLY A 118 -7.96 -6.26 14.55
C GLY A 118 -9.41 -6.11 14.10
N PHE A 119 -9.70 -6.05 12.78
CA PHE A 119 -11.05 -6.10 12.25
C PHE A 119 -11.21 -7.25 11.26
N ASP A 120 -12.14 -8.17 11.53
CA ASP A 120 -12.45 -9.30 10.66
C ASP A 120 -13.51 -8.93 9.63
N LEU A 121 -13.10 -8.75 8.36
CA LEU A 121 -14.00 -8.44 7.25
C LEU A 121 -14.97 -9.58 6.96
N HIS A 122 -14.54 -10.83 7.09
CA HIS A 122 -15.40 -11.96 6.79
C HIS A 122 -16.56 -12.03 7.79
N GLU A 123 -16.26 -11.90 9.08
CA GLU A 123 -17.30 -11.82 10.13
C GLU A 123 -18.24 -10.63 9.91
N ALA A 124 -17.70 -9.47 9.53
CA ALA A 124 -18.53 -8.30 9.23
C ALA A 124 -19.53 -8.56 8.09
N LEU A 125 -19.09 -9.27 7.02
CA LEU A 125 -19.99 -9.61 5.91
C LEU A 125 -21.02 -10.69 6.30
N GLU A 126 -20.69 -11.63 7.16
CA GLU A 126 -21.65 -12.59 7.70
C GLU A 126 -22.81 -11.87 8.42
N LYS A 127 -22.52 -10.83 9.20
CA LYS A 127 -23.54 -10.02 9.87
C LYS A 127 -24.42 -9.25 8.88
N CYS A 128 -23.84 -8.80 7.76
CA CYS A 128 -24.56 -8.08 6.69
C CYS A 128 -25.15 -9.00 5.61
N SER A 129 -25.16 -10.32 5.82
CA SER A 129 -25.49 -11.32 4.80
C SER A 129 -26.88 -11.16 4.16
N THR A 130 -27.84 -10.54 4.86
CA THR A 130 -29.20 -10.27 4.36
C THR A 130 -29.20 -9.42 3.07
N TYR A 131 -28.20 -8.56 2.86
CA TYR A 131 -28.11 -7.68 1.70
C TYR A 131 -27.06 -8.13 0.69
N ILE A 132 -26.43 -9.29 0.93
CA ILE A 132 -25.34 -9.81 0.11
C ILE A 132 -25.85 -11.01 -0.69
N LYS A 133 -25.61 -10.98 -2.00
CA LYS A 133 -25.92 -12.11 -2.90
C LYS A 133 -24.87 -13.22 -2.80
N GLN A 134 -23.60 -12.82 -2.75
CA GLN A 134 -22.47 -13.71 -2.62
C GLN A 134 -21.26 -12.97 -2.04
N PHE A 135 -20.54 -13.63 -1.16
CA PHE A 135 -19.24 -13.14 -0.69
C PHE A 135 -18.29 -14.31 -0.41
N GLY A 136 -17.00 -14.00 -0.30
CA GLY A 136 -15.96 -14.96 0.06
C GLY A 136 -14.64 -14.27 0.31
N GLY A 137 -13.73 -14.97 1.00
CA GLY A 137 -12.42 -14.44 1.34
C GLY A 137 -12.03 -14.81 2.77
N HIS A 138 -11.20 -13.98 3.36
CA HIS A 138 -10.64 -14.15 4.70
C HIS A 138 -10.77 -12.84 5.50
N SER A 139 -10.33 -12.85 6.75
CA SER A 139 -10.41 -11.68 7.64
C SER A 139 -9.84 -10.38 7.06
N MET A 140 -8.79 -10.45 6.23
CA MET A 140 -8.09 -9.28 5.71
C MET A 140 -8.49 -8.87 4.30
N ALA A 141 -9.11 -9.76 3.53
CA ALA A 141 -9.48 -9.51 2.13
C ALA A 141 -10.69 -10.32 1.71
N ILE A 142 -11.66 -9.64 1.07
CA ILE A 142 -12.91 -10.26 0.61
C ILE A 142 -13.24 -9.85 -0.82
N GLY A 143 -14.03 -10.71 -1.47
CA GLY A 143 -14.83 -10.39 -2.64
C GLY A 143 -16.31 -10.42 -2.27
N ILE A 144 -17.11 -9.55 -2.87
CA ILE A 144 -18.55 -9.41 -2.57
C ILE A 144 -19.34 -9.10 -3.84
N THR A 145 -20.55 -9.61 -3.91
CA THR A 145 -21.56 -9.25 -4.92
C THR A 145 -22.87 -8.94 -4.20
N ILE A 146 -23.44 -7.79 -4.46
CA ILE A 146 -24.75 -7.37 -3.94
C ILE A 146 -25.65 -6.93 -5.11
N GLU A 147 -26.94 -6.86 -4.89
CA GLU A 147 -27.83 -6.15 -5.79
C GLU A 147 -27.64 -4.64 -5.62
N LYS A 148 -27.62 -3.88 -6.72
CA LYS A 148 -27.36 -2.44 -6.70
C LYS A 148 -28.32 -1.69 -5.77
N ASP A 149 -29.58 -2.09 -5.73
CA ASP A 149 -30.60 -1.50 -4.85
C ASP A 149 -30.33 -1.75 -3.36
N ASN A 150 -29.56 -2.77 -3.03
CA ASN A 150 -29.19 -3.09 -1.65
C ASN A 150 -27.96 -2.31 -1.16
N PHE A 151 -27.27 -1.56 -2.03
CA PHE A 151 -26.03 -0.86 -1.66
C PHE A 151 -26.17 0.02 -0.41
N LYS A 152 -27.22 0.85 -0.35
CA LYS A 152 -27.43 1.76 0.79
C LYS A 152 -27.66 1.01 2.10
N LYS A 153 -28.44 -0.07 2.06
CA LYS A 153 -28.76 -0.88 3.24
C LYS A 153 -27.53 -1.66 3.71
N PHE A 154 -26.81 -2.26 2.77
CA PHE A 154 -25.52 -2.92 3.04
C PHE A 154 -24.53 -1.95 3.69
N LYS A 155 -24.35 -0.76 3.10
CA LYS A 155 -23.45 0.27 3.61
C LYS A 155 -23.80 0.63 5.05
N GLN A 156 -25.08 0.93 5.33
CA GLN A 156 -25.52 1.29 6.66
C GLN A 156 -25.25 0.17 7.69
N GLU A 157 -25.61 -1.08 7.38
CA GLU A 157 -25.42 -2.20 8.31
C GLU A 157 -23.96 -2.49 8.56
N PHE A 158 -23.11 -2.37 7.52
CA PHE A 158 -21.67 -2.53 7.64
C PHE A 158 -21.05 -1.44 8.51
N GLU A 159 -21.45 -0.18 8.34
CA GLU A 159 -21.01 0.96 9.16
C GLU A 159 -21.42 0.78 10.63
N GLU A 160 -22.67 0.37 10.90
CA GLU A 160 -23.15 0.09 12.25
C GLU A 160 -22.38 -1.06 12.92
N TYR A 161 -22.05 -2.11 12.18
CA TYR A 161 -21.23 -3.20 12.70
C TYR A 161 -19.79 -2.72 13.00
N ALA A 162 -19.21 -1.96 12.11
CA ALA A 162 -17.89 -1.41 12.27
C ALA A 162 -17.79 -0.48 13.50
N GLU A 163 -18.81 0.34 13.75
CA GLU A 163 -18.86 1.21 14.92
C GLU A 163 -18.93 0.40 16.22
N LYS A 164 -19.78 -0.64 16.26
CA LYS A 164 -19.89 -1.55 17.42
C LYS A 164 -18.62 -2.35 17.69
N SER A 165 -17.80 -2.58 16.67
CA SER A 165 -16.53 -3.31 16.77
C SER A 165 -15.38 -2.47 17.33
N ASN A 166 -15.64 -1.22 17.72
CA ASN A 166 -14.68 -0.29 18.34
C ASN A 166 -13.37 -0.11 17.52
N ILE A 167 -13.47 -0.12 16.18
CA ILE A 167 -12.33 0.02 15.26
C ILE A 167 -11.54 1.30 15.53
N SER A 168 -12.22 2.38 15.91
CA SER A 168 -11.60 3.68 16.18
C SER A 168 -10.56 3.65 17.31
N SER A 169 -10.54 2.60 18.12
CA SER A 169 -9.52 2.39 19.15
C SER A 169 -8.28 1.67 18.65
N ILE A 170 -8.31 1.14 17.44
CA ILE A 170 -7.16 0.42 16.86
C ILE A 170 -6.15 1.45 16.36
N VAL A 171 -4.97 1.45 16.97
CA VAL A 171 -3.88 2.34 16.59
C VAL A 171 -2.92 1.61 15.63
N PRO A 172 -2.49 2.23 14.54
CA PRO A 172 -1.45 1.67 13.69
C PRO A 172 -0.17 1.38 14.48
N VAL A 173 0.36 0.18 14.36
CA VAL A 173 1.60 -0.24 15.05
C VAL A 173 2.62 -0.70 14.02
N ILE A 174 3.81 -0.12 14.09
CA ILE A 174 4.97 -0.60 13.33
C ILE A 174 5.80 -1.51 14.25
N LYS A 175 5.88 -2.78 13.88
CA LYS A 175 6.75 -3.73 14.58
C LYS A 175 8.17 -3.58 14.06
N ILE A 176 9.06 -3.12 14.91
CA ILE A 176 10.50 -3.04 14.62
C ILE A 176 11.19 -4.33 15.02
N ASP A 177 12.23 -4.73 14.28
CA ASP A 177 13.02 -5.92 14.57
C ASP A 177 14.14 -5.58 15.56
N GLU A 178 14.81 -4.43 15.40
CA GLU A 178 15.91 -4.02 16.29
C GLU A 178 16.04 -2.49 16.37
N LYS A 179 16.54 -2.02 17.55
CA LYS A 179 16.98 -0.63 17.77
C LYS A 179 18.49 -0.58 17.63
N VAL A 180 18.98 0.29 16.77
CA VAL A 180 20.41 0.40 16.48
C VAL A 180 20.88 1.84 16.62
N GLN A 181 22.17 2.03 16.88
CA GLN A 181 22.80 3.35 16.84
C GLN A 181 23.43 3.56 15.46
N LEU A 182 23.32 4.78 14.91
CA LEU A 182 23.84 5.08 13.58
C LEU A 182 25.35 4.77 13.46
N GLN A 183 26.11 5.01 14.53
CA GLN A 183 27.57 4.79 14.58
C GLN A 183 27.96 3.31 14.47
N ASP A 184 27.09 2.40 14.90
CA ASP A 184 27.37 0.96 14.91
C ASP A 184 27.06 0.29 13.57
N ILE A 185 26.41 0.97 12.63
CA ILE A 185 26.02 0.42 11.34
C ILE A 185 27.15 0.59 10.33
N SER A 186 27.58 -0.48 9.68
CA SER A 186 28.55 -0.48 8.60
C SER A 186 27.97 -1.02 7.28
N ILE A 187 28.65 -0.73 6.16
CA ILE A 187 28.29 -1.31 4.84
C ILE A 187 28.35 -2.84 4.89
N LYS A 188 29.29 -3.39 5.67
CA LYS A 188 29.42 -4.85 5.81
C LYS A 188 28.16 -5.44 6.44
N ASP A 189 27.62 -4.82 7.50
CA ASP A 189 26.41 -5.33 8.17
C ASP A 189 25.22 -5.36 7.21
N ILE A 190 25.09 -4.34 6.33
CA ILE A 190 24.02 -4.32 5.34
C ILE A 190 24.21 -5.40 4.27
N LYS A 191 25.45 -5.67 3.84
CA LYS A 191 25.76 -6.79 2.93
C LYS A 191 25.50 -8.16 3.58
N ASP A 192 25.74 -8.28 4.88
CA ASP A 192 25.44 -9.50 5.62
C ASP A 192 23.90 -9.72 5.75
N LEU A 193 23.11 -8.63 5.83
CA LEU A 193 21.64 -8.72 5.76
C LEU A 193 21.12 -9.20 4.39
N GLU A 194 21.82 -8.87 3.29
CA GLU A 194 21.46 -9.34 1.94
C GLU A 194 21.54 -10.88 1.83
N LEU A 195 22.33 -11.55 2.69
CA LEU A 195 22.39 -13.02 2.74
C LEU A 195 21.05 -13.65 3.20
N LEU A 196 20.15 -12.88 3.80
CA LEU A 196 18.81 -13.32 4.16
C LEU A 196 17.83 -13.31 2.99
N GLU A 197 18.20 -12.76 1.84
CA GLU A 197 17.36 -12.74 0.64
C GLU A 197 17.04 -14.17 0.13
N PRO A 198 15.89 -14.36 -0.56
CA PRO A 198 14.95 -13.33 -1.02
C PRO A 198 13.97 -12.90 0.07
N PHE A 199 13.76 -11.59 0.20
CA PHE A 199 12.73 -11.04 1.07
C PHE A 199 11.34 -11.14 0.42
N GLY A 200 10.31 -11.34 1.25
CA GLY A 200 8.92 -11.48 0.80
C GLY A 200 7.98 -11.83 1.95
N GLU A 201 6.85 -12.46 1.63
CA GLU A 201 5.91 -12.93 2.64
C GLU A 201 6.55 -14.03 3.49
N GLY A 202 6.48 -13.87 4.82
CA GLY A 202 7.13 -14.79 5.79
C GLY A 202 8.62 -14.54 6.03
N ASN A 203 9.28 -13.74 5.18
CA ASN A 203 10.68 -13.31 5.35
C ASN A 203 10.80 -11.82 4.99
N LYS A 204 10.25 -10.94 5.82
CA LYS A 204 10.25 -9.50 5.55
C LYS A 204 11.64 -8.91 5.76
N MET A 205 11.97 -7.90 4.95
CA MET A 205 13.19 -7.12 5.16
C MET A 205 13.16 -6.47 6.55
N PRO A 206 14.20 -6.61 7.37
CA PRO A 206 14.21 -6.10 8.73
C PRO A 206 13.96 -4.61 8.84
N LEU A 207 13.18 -4.20 9.83
CA LEU A 207 12.90 -2.82 10.17
C LEU A 207 13.72 -2.40 11.40
N PHE A 208 14.51 -1.36 11.21
CA PHE A 208 15.35 -0.80 12.27
C PHE A 208 14.80 0.54 12.77
N GLN A 209 14.91 0.77 14.06
CA GLN A 209 14.71 2.09 14.66
C GLN A 209 16.06 2.73 14.95
N ILE A 210 16.24 4.00 14.53
CA ILE A 210 17.37 4.83 14.92
C ILE A 210 16.80 6.07 15.59
N SER A 211 17.24 6.34 16.82
CA SER A 211 16.65 7.41 17.63
C SER A 211 17.58 8.63 17.73
N ASN A 212 16.96 9.78 18.06
CA ASN A 212 17.67 11.02 18.41
C ASN A 212 18.54 11.61 17.29
N LEU A 213 18.17 11.35 16.02
CA LEU A 213 18.87 11.91 14.87
C LEU A 213 18.47 13.35 14.63
N LYS A 214 19.43 14.22 14.32
CA LYS A 214 19.18 15.62 13.94
C LYS A 214 18.93 15.74 12.45
N ILE A 215 17.87 16.42 12.05
CA ILE A 215 17.61 16.75 10.65
C ILE A 215 18.57 17.87 10.22
N THR A 216 19.44 17.59 9.24
CA THR A 216 20.35 18.61 8.66
C THR A 216 19.84 19.13 7.33
N SER A 217 19.07 18.33 6.60
CA SER A 217 18.28 18.80 5.45
C SER A 217 17.02 17.95 5.30
N ILE A 218 15.96 18.58 4.78
CA ILE A 218 14.69 17.91 4.44
C ILE A 218 14.08 18.61 3.22
N ARG A 219 13.60 17.83 2.28
CA ARG A 219 12.95 18.31 1.07
C ARG A 219 12.04 17.23 0.46
N THR A 220 11.16 17.63 -0.42
CA THR A 220 10.35 16.71 -1.20
C THR A 220 10.95 16.47 -2.58
N LEU A 221 10.62 15.32 -3.17
CA LEU A 221 10.96 14.92 -4.54
C LEU A 221 9.68 14.58 -5.31
N SER A 222 9.77 14.57 -6.65
CA SER A 222 8.66 14.17 -7.54
C SER A 222 7.36 14.91 -7.20
N GLU A 223 7.39 16.25 -7.33
CA GLU A 223 6.24 17.13 -7.10
C GLU A 223 5.60 16.98 -5.70
N GLY A 224 6.43 16.77 -4.68
CA GLY A 224 5.96 16.64 -3.30
C GLY A 224 5.58 15.22 -2.87
N LYS A 225 5.75 14.21 -3.74
CA LYS A 225 5.32 12.83 -3.46
C LYS A 225 6.20 12.10 -2.46
N HIS A 226 7.52 12.30 -2.55
CA HIS A 226 8.49 11.57 -1.73
C HIS A 226 9.26 12.53 -0.82
N LEU A 227 9.69 12.04 0.33
CA LEU A 227 10.55 12.76 1.25
C LEU A 227 12.01 12.36 1.03
N LYS A 228 12.90 13.33 1.03
CA LYS A 228 14.36 13.13 1.08
C LYS A 228 14.90 13.93 2.24
N ALA A 229 15.64 13.28 3.14
CA ALA A 229 16.27 13.94 4.28
C ALA A 229 17.72 13.49 4.43
N MET A 230 18.53 14.36 5.03
CA MET A 230 19.83 14.01 5.58
C MET A 230 19.73 14.10 7.09
N LEU A 231 20.02 13.01 7.75
CA LEU A 231 20.00 12.91 9.21
C LEU A 231 21.41 12.76 9.75
N GLN A 232 21.63 13.22 10.97
CA GLN A 232 22.94 13.24 11.61
C GLN A 232 22.84 12.75 13.06
N ASP A 233 23.77 11.89 13.43
CA ASP A 233 24.08 11.54 14.82
C ASP A 233 25.56 11.88 15.07
N GLU A 234 25.81 12.80 15.99
CA GLU A 234 27.15 13.34 16.27
C GLU A 234 27.91 13.73 14.98
N ASN A 235 28.83 12.87 14.52
CA ASN A 235 29.69 13.10 13.35
C ASN A 235 29.29 12.25 12.12
N LYS A 236 28.30 11.35 12.24
CA LYS A 236 27.88 10.47 11.16
C LYS A 236 26.60 10.96 10.52
N TYR A 237 26.59 11.00 9.20
CA TYR A 237 25.42 11.38 8.40
C TYR A 237 24.82 10.15 7.71
N ILE A 238 23.51 10.16 7.52
CA ILE A 238 22.80 9.13 6.79
C ILE A 238 21.74 9.73 5.87
N ASP A 239 21.79 9.30 4.63
CA ASP A 239 20.76 9.60 3.64
C ASP A 239 19.47 8.87 3.99
N THR A 240 18.34 9.55 3.80
CA THR A 240 17.01 9.00 4.11
C THR A 240 16.04 9.32 2.98
N ILE A 241 15.38 8.31 2.46
CA ILE A 241 14.33 8.42 1.44
C ILE A 241 13.02 7.84 1.98
N GLY A 242 11.95 8.61 1.92
CA GLY A 242 10.60 8.19 2.30
C GLY A 242 9.69 8.19 1.06
N PHE A 243 9.42 7.02 0.50
CA PHE A 243 8.52 6.91 -0.65
C PHE A 243 7.07 7.15 -0.22
N ASN A 244 6.38 8.05 -0.94
CA ASN A 244 5.01 8.52 -0.65
C ASN A 244 4.85 9.24 0.71
N LEU A 245 5.93 9.67 1.34
CA LEU A 245 5.96 10.39 2.62
C LEU A 245 6.24 11.89 2.45
N GLY A 246 6.05 12.44 1.27
CA GLY A 246 6.32 13.87 1.05
C GLY A 246 5.43 14.80 1.89
N ASN A 247 4.22 14.38 2.20
CA ASN A 247 3.26 15.12 3.01
C ASN A 247 3.77 15.44 4.43
N ILE A 248 4.52 14.53 5.05
CA ILE A 248 5.04 14.74 6.42
C ILE A 248 6.21 15.72 6.47
N SER A 249 6.79 16.13 5.32
CA SER A 249 7.95 17.01 5.29
C SER A 249 7.71 18.36 5.97
N SER A 250 6.48 18.86 5.96
CA SER A 250 6.10 20.12 6.59
C SER A 250 5.97 20.05 8.12
N GLU A 251 5.91 18.85 8.67
CA GLU A 251 5.81 18.62 10.12
C GLU A 251 7.15 18.74 10.84
N TYR A 252 8.26 18.71 10.07
CA TYR A 252 9.61 18.68 10.63
C TYR A 252 10.47 19.84 10.13
N ALA A 253 11.16 20.50 11.06
CA ALA A 253 12.09 21.57 10.76
C ALA A 253 13.56 21.08 10.77
N ILE A 254 14.43 21.75 9.99
CA ILE A 254 15.87 21.56 10.08
C ILE A 254 16.32 21.87 11.52
N GLY A 255 17.12 20.99 12.09
CA GLY A 255 17.57 21.07 13.48
C GLY A 255 16.73 20.26 14.46
N SER A 256 15.51 19.83 14.11
CA SER A 256 14.70 18.94 14.93
C SER A 256 15.38 17.59 15.16
N LYS A 257 15.15 17.01 16.34
CA LYS A 257 15.55 15.65 16.68
C LYS A 257 14.41 14.69 16.42
N VAL A 258 14.70 13.60 15.73
CA VAL A 258 13.72 12.61 15.30
C VAL A 258 14.16 11.18 15.59
N ASP A 259 13.18 10.33 15.85
CA ASP A 259 13.31 8.88 15.77
C ASP A 259 12.78 8.44 14.42
N VAL A 260 13.51 7.57 13.73
CA VAL A 260 13.15 7.05 12.42
C VAL A 260 13.04 5.53 12.44
N VAL A 261 12.10 5.00 11.66
CA VAL A 261 11.96 3.57 11.40
C VAL A 261 12.06 3.33 9.91
N GLY A 262 12.91 2.40 9.51
CA GLY A 262 13.09 2.07 8.10
C GLY A 262 13.95 0.84 7.87
N ASN A 263 14.02 0.43 6.60
CA ASN A 263 14.98 -0.55 6.16
C ASN A 263 16.32 0.13 5.86
N LEU A 264 17.41 -0.57 6.10
CA LEU A 264 18.75 -0.11 5.76
C LEU A 264 19.16 -0.73 4.42
N GLU A 265 19.61 0.11 3.50
CA GLU A 265 19.92 -0.28 2.12
C GLU A 265 21.28 0.32 1.70
N ILE A 266 21.95 -0.31 0.73
CA ILE A 266 23.12 0.27 0.10
C ILE A 266 22.66 1.04 -1.15
N ASN A 267 22.92 2.33 -1.16
CA ASN A 267 22.74 3.17 -2.33
C ASN A 267 24.08 3.32 -3.07
N SER A 268 24.15 2.78 -4.29
CA SER A 268 25.33 2.88 -5.15
C SER A 268 25.14 3.97 -6.19
N TYR A 269 25.92 5.04 -6.09
CA TYR A 269 25.89 6.13 -7.04
C TYR A 269 27.32 6.47 -7.50
N LYS A 270 27.59 6.45 -8.81
CA LYS A 270 28.90 6.73 -9.42
C LYS A 270 30.05 5.91 -8.81
N GLY A 271 29.78 4.65 -8.46
CA GLY A 271 30.78 3.74 -7.88
C GLY A 271 31.05 3.93 -6.38
N MET A 272 30.37 4.86 -5.74
CA MET A 272 30.41 5.04 -4.27
C MET A 272 29.20 4.36 -3.64
N GLU A 273 29.45 3.54 -2.62
CA GLU A 273 28.43 2.89 -1.80
C GLU A 273 28.20 3.67 -0.53
N ASN A 274 26.96 4.03 -0.25
CA ASN A 274 26.55 4.71 0.97
C ASN A 274 25.35 4.00 1.58
N ILE A 275 25.26 3.99 2.91
CA ILE A 275 24.10 3.47 3.61
C ILE A 275 22.98 4.52 3.50
N GLN A 276 21.78 4.06 3.18
CA GLN A 276 20.57 4.86 3.11
C GLN A 276 19.45 4.21 3.93
N ILE A 277 18.63 5.04 4.58
CA ILE A 277 17.37 4.59 5.20
C ILE A 277 16.25 4.69 4.18
N ASN A 278 15.59 3.57 3.90
CA ASN A 278 14.28 3.56 3.26
C ASN A 278 13.21 3.73 4.35
N LEU A 279 12.84 4.99 4.58
CA LEU A 279 11.99 5.43 5.69
C LEU A 279 10.57 4.84 5.58
N LYS A 280 10.08 4.32 6.68
CA LYS A 280 8.69 3.86 6.84
C LYS A 280 7.88 4.81 7.72
N ASP A 281 8.52 5.37 8.74
CA ASP A 281 7.89 6.34 9.64
C ASP A 281 8.95 7.19 10.34
N MET A 282 8.53 8.38 10.81
CA MET A 282 9.37 9.31 11.54
C MET A 282 8.52 10.06 12.58
N ARG A 283 9.08 10.27 13.76
CA ARG A 283 8.44 11.06 14.80
C ARG A 283 9.47 11.98 15.48
N HIS A 284 9.01 13.01 16.14
CA HIS A 284 9.86 13.78 17.05
C HIS A 284 10.41 12.86 18.17
N SER A 285 11.71 13.00 18.47
CA SER A 285 12.30 12.23 19.57
C SER A 285 11.66 12.65 20.90
N ILE A 286 11.34 11.65 21.70
CA ILE A 286 10.86 11.86 23.08
C ILE A 286 12.11 12.07 23.95
N SER A 287 12.22 13.23 24.58
CA SER A 287 13.31 13.61 25.50
C SER A 287 13.31 12.75 26.74
#